data_b20c9da38f152ef3c5c6992a164df388
#
_entry.id   b20c9da38f152ef3c5c6992a164df388
#
_cell.length_a   1.000
_cell.length_b   1.000
_cell.length_c   1.000
_cell.angle_alpha   90.00
_cell.angle_beta   90.00
_cell.angle_gamma   90.00
#
_symmetry.space_group_name_H-M   'P 1'
#
loop_
_entity.id
_entity.type
_entity.pdbx_description
1 polymer ?
#
loop_
_entity_poly.entity_id
_entity_poly.type
_entity_poly.pdbx_seq_one_letter_code
_entity_poly.pdbx_strand_id
1 'polypeptide(L)'
;MSNEEVEKLIKEYEEYAKGKGFKLNPNKEVVEGLVRALIIRKENFGERYCPCRKMTGIKKEDKRIICPCVYHKEEIERDGHCFCNLFTR
;
A
#
# COMPACT_ATOMS: atom_id res chain seq x y z
N MET A 1 -3.35 16.18 6.77
CA MET A 1 -2.82 15.47 5.58
C MET A 1 -2.78 16.44 4.42
N SER A 2 -1.61 16.73 3.89
CA SER A 2 -1.44 17.66 2.78
C SER A 2 -1.37 16.91 1.44
N ASN A 3 -1.70 17.60 0.36
CA ASN A 3 -1.58 17.03 -0.99
C ASN A 3 -0.12 16.67 -1.32
N GLU A 4 0.82 17.45 -0.83
CA GLU A 4 2.24 17.19 -1.01
C GLU A 4 2.67 15.87 -0.38
N GLU A 5 2.16 15.58 0.81
CA GLU A 5 2.46 14.35 1.52
C GLU A 5 1.92 13.14 0.76
N VAL A 6 0.69 13.25 0.24
CA VAL A 6 0.07 12.21 -0.57
C VAL A 6 0.86 11.97 -1.85
N GLU A 7 1.20 13.02 -2.58
CA GLU A 7 1.96 12.91 -3.83
C GLU A 7 3.36 12.35 -3.63
N LYS A 8 4.02 12.74 -2.56
CA LYS A 8 5.36 12.24 -2.20
C LYS A 8 5.33 10.74 -1.95
N LEU A 9 4.32 10.27 -1.24
CA LEU A 9 4.16 8.86 -0.92
C LEU A 9 3.80 8.04 -2.17
N ILE A 10 2.95 8.58 -3.03
CA ILE A 10 2.61 7.95 -4.32
C ILE A 10 3.87 7.74 -5.14
N LYS A 11 4.70 8.75 -5.23
CA LYS A 11 5.96 8.68 -5.98
C LYS A 11 6.90 7.63 -5.40
N GLU A 12 6.99 7.56 -4.09
CA GLU A 12 7.80 6.56 -3.38
C GLU A 12 7.36 5.14 -3.74
N TYR A 13 6.07 4.88 -3.71
CA TYR A 13 5.52 3.56 -4.09
C TYR A 13 5.67 3.27 -5.58
N GLU A 14 5.53 4.29 -6.42
CA GLU A 14 5.75 4.15 -7.86
C GLU A 14 7.17 3.71 -8.17
N GLU A 15 8.16 4.34 -7.55
CA GLU A 15 9.56 3.98 -7.71
C GLU A 15 9.86 2.57 -7.17
N TYR A 16 9.25 2.23 -6.05
CA TYR A 16 9.36 0.88 -5.49
C TYR A 16 8.83 -0.18 -6.47
N ALA A 17 7.64 0.04 -7.01
CA ALA A 17 7.01 -0.88 -7.96
C ALA A 17 7.85 -1.04 -9.21
N LYS A 18 8.33 0.07 -9.75
CA LYS A 18 9.17 0.08 -10.95
C LYS A 18 10.43 -0.75 -10.77
N GLY A 19 11.07 -0.62 -9.59
CA GLY A 19 12.26 -1.40 -9.26
C GLY A 19 12.01 -2.89 -9.09
N LYS A 20 10.76 -3.29 -8.86
CA LYS A 20 10.38 -4.69 -8.64
C LYS A 20 9.68 -5.34 -9.84
N GLY A 21 9.48 -4.59 -10.92
CA GLY A 21 8.89 -5.13 -12.15
C GLY A 21 7.36 -5.08 -12.21
N PHE A 22 6.72 -4.33 -11.33
CA PHE A 22 5.28 -4.08 -11.38
C PHE A 22 5.01 -2.57 -11.33
N LYS A 23 3.77 -2.16 -11.22
CA LYS A 23 3.39 -0.75 -11.27
C LYS A 23 2.21 -0.46 -10.35
N LEU A 24 1.95 0.83 -10.12
CA LEU A 24 0.77 1.25 -9.39
C LEU A 24 -0.47 1.07 -10.27
N ASN A 25 -1.62 0.96 -9.63
CA ASN A 25 -2.90 0.90 -10.32
C ASN A 25 -3.03 2.11 -11.24
N PRO A 26 -3.42 1.93 -12.52
CA PRO A 26 -3.58 3.05 -13.45
C PRO A 26 -4.72 4.00 -13.08
N ASN A 27 -5.65 3.58 -12.22
CA ASN A 27 -6.71 4.44 -11.72
C ASN A 27 -6.16 5.32 -10.59
N LYS A 28 -5.90 6.57 -10.91
CA LYS A 28 -5.30 7.53 -9.99
C LYS A 28 -6.14 7.78 -8.73
N GLU A 29 -7.46 7.78 -8.86
CA GLU A 29 -8.37 7.96 -7.73
C GLU A 29 -8.25 6.83 -6.70
N VAL A 30 -8.11 5.61 -7.18
CA VAL A 30 -7.91 4.44 -6.31
C VAL A 30 -6.58 4.58 -5.55
N VAL A 31 -5.52 4.94 -6.26
CA VAL A 31 -4.19 5.12 -5.66
C VAL A 31 -4.22 6.22 -4.60
N GLU A 32 -4.80 7.36 -4.90
CA GLU A 32 -4.90 8.47 -3.95
C GLU A 32 -5.68 8.08 -2.69
N GLY A 33 -6.79 7.41 -2.85
CA GLY A 33 -7.61 6.94 -1.73
C GLY A 33 -6.86 5.97 -0.83
N LEU A 34 -6.15 5.02 -1.42
CA LEU A 34 -5.37 4.03 -0.68
C LEU A 34 -4.18 4.68 0.04
N VAL A 35 -3.48 5.60 -0.62
CA VAL A 35 -2.34 6.29 -0.01
C VAL A 35 -2.79 7.14 1.17
N ARG A 36 -3.93 7.83 1.07
CA ARG A 36 -4.50 8.59 2.19
C ARG A 36 -4.84 7.67 3.35
N ALA A 37 -5.41 6.52 3.07
CA ALA A 37 -5.73 5.52 4.11
C ALA A 37 -4.46 5.01 4.79
N LEU A 38 -3.38 4.81 4.04
CA LEU A 38 -2.09 4.39 4.60
C LEU A 38 -1.50 5.45 5.53
N ILE A 39 -1.61 6.72 5.17
CA ILE A 39 -1.14 7.83 6.00
C ILE A 39 -1.93 7.89 7.30
N ILE A 40 -3.26 7.72 7.23
CA ILE A 40 -4.14 7.70 8.40
C ILE A 40 -3.77 6.53 9.32
N ARG A 41 -3.49 5.36 8.76
CA ARG A 41 -3.04 4.19 9.54
C ARG A 41 -1.74 4.48 10.28
N LYS A 42 -0.79 5.14 9.62
CA LYS A 42 0.47 5.53 10.25
C LYS A 42 0.26 6.50 11.41
N GLU A 43 -0.61 7.49 11.22
CA GLU A 43 -0.93 8.46 12.26
C GLU A 43 -1.59 7.81 13.49
N ASN A 44 -2.49 6.87 13.26
CA ASN A 44 -3.24 6.23 14.34
C ASN A 44 -2.50 5.05 14.99
N PHE A 45 -1.67 4.33 14.25
CA PHE A 45 -1.06 3.08 14.72
C PHE A 45 0.46 3.05 14.60
N GLY A 46 1.08 4.10 14.12
CA GLY A 46 2.54 4.21 14.01
C GLY A 46 3.16 3.64 12.75
N GLU A 47 2.40 2.87 11.96
CA GLU A 47 2.89 2.24 10.73
C GLU A 47 1.84 2.28 9.63
N ARG A 48 2.29 2.22 8.37
CA ARG A 48 1.42 2.23 7.20
C ARG A 48 0.82 0.83 6.96
N TYR A 49 -0.05 0.40 7.83
CA TYR A 49 -0.74 -0.89 7.68
C TYR A 49 -1.69 -0.86 6.48
N CYS A 50 -1.77 -1.98 5.75
CA CYS A 50 -2.63 -2.09 4.57
C CYS A 50 -4.09 -1.82 4.95
N PRO A 51 -4.75 -0.82 4.34
CA PRO A 51 -6.11 -0.45 4.73
C PRO A 51 -7.16 -1.49 4.38
N CYS A 52 -6.88 -2.38 3.43
CA CYS A 52 -7.81 -3.44 3.02
C CYS A 52 -7.68 -4.71 3.85
N ARG A 53 -6.72 -4.77 4.77
CA ARG A 53 -6.54 -5.93 5.64
C ARG A 53 -6.91 -5.56 7.06
N LYS A 54 -7.51 -6.52 7.76
CA LYS A 54 -7.92 -6.34 9.15
C LYS A 54 -6.71 -6.44 10.08
N MET A 55 -6.58 -5.46 10.97
CA MET A 55 -5.56 -5.49 12.01
C MET A 55 -5.98 -6.43 13.14
N THR A 56 -5.03 -7.20 13.68
CA THR A 56 -5.29 -8.13 14.77
C THR A 56 -5.12 -7.48 16.16
N GLY A 57 -4.43 -6.33 16.20
CA GLY A 57 -4.06 -5.68 17.45
C GLY A 57 -2.76 -6.24 18.04
N ILE A 58 -2.18 -7.25 17.42
CA ILE A 58 -0.91 -7.85 17.84
C ILE A 58 0.18 -7.32 16.91
N LYS A 59 1.08 -6.51 17.43
CA LYS A 59 2.13 -5.85 16.66
C LYS A 59 2.94 -6.80 15.79
N LYS A 60 3.29 -7.94 16.33
CA LYS A 60 4.09 -8.96 15.64
C LYS A 60 3.37 -9.51 14.40
N GLU A 61 2.06 -9.68 14.47
CA GLU A 61 1.26 -10.17 13.36
C GLU A 61 0.93 -9.07 12.37
N ASP A 62 0.59 -7.88 12.87
CA ASP A 62 0.24 -6.74 12.03
C ASP A 62 1.42 -6.23 11.21
N LYS A 63 2.64 -6.51 11.63
CA LYS A 63 3.86 -6.18 10.89
C LYS A 63 3.84 -6.78 9.48
N ARG A 64 3.17 -7.88 9.26
CA ARG A 64 3.07 -8.55 7.96
C ARG A 64 2.20 -7.78 6.97
N ILE A 65 1.34 -6.91 7.45
CA ILE A 65 0.44 -6.13 6.61
C ILE A 65 0.84 -4.67 6.46
N ILE A 66 2.05 -4.32 6.90
CA ILE A 66 2.62 -3.00 6.60
C ILE A 66 2.84 -2.92 5.09
N CYS A 67 2.30 -1.89 4.46
CA CYS A 67 2.38 -1.75 3.00
C CYS A 67 3.79 -1.37 2.54
N PRO A 68 4.37 -2.02 1.54
CA PRO A 68 3.83 -3.18 0.81
C PRO A 68 3.86 -4.44 1.68
N CYS A 69 2.72 -5.10 1.78
CA CYS A 69 2.59 -6.26 2.66
C CYS A 69 3.40 -7.46 2.16
N VAL A 70 3.66 -8.43 3.07
CA VAL A 70 4.46 -9.61 2.70
C VAL A 70 3.81 -10.46 1.61
N TYR A 71 2.51 -10.28 1.39
CA TYR A 71 1.73 -11.06 0.41
C TYR A 71 1.66 -10.43 -0.97
N HIS A 72 2.10 -9.18 -1.13
CA HIS A 72 1.85 -8.42 -2.36
C HIS A 72 2.46 -9.03 -3.63
N LYS A 73 3.67 -9.54 -3.56
CA LYS A 73 4.35 -10.15 -4.73
C LYS A 73 3.59 -11.35 -5.27
N GLU A 74 3.21 -12.24 -4.38
CA GLU A 74 2.49 -13.45 -4.72
C GLU A 74 1.10 -13.13 -5.28
N GLU A 75 0.44 -12.16 -4.67
CA GLU A 75 -0.88 -11.71 -5.14
C GLU A 75 -0.80 -11.08 -6.52
N ILE A 76 0.23 -10.28 -6.78
CA ILE A 76 0.43 -9.66 -8.09
C ILE A 76 0.68 -10.72 -9.17
N GLU A 77 1.48 -11.73 -8.88
CA GLU A 77 1.74 -12.84 -9.81
C GLU A 77 0.49 -13.65 -10.11
N ARG A 78 -0.27 -13.98 -9.08
CA ARG A 78 -1.45 -14.84 -9.18
C ARG A 78 -2.64 -14.11 -9.78
N ASP A 79 -2.96 -12.93 -9.26
CA ASP A 79 -4.19 -12.21 -9.56
C ASP A 79 -4.01 -10.97 -10.45
N GLY A 80 -2.77 -10.55 -10.69
CA GLY A 80 -2.46 -9.35 -11.46
C GLY A 80 -2.46 -8.08 -10.63
N HIS A 81 -2.78 -8.17 -9.34
CA HIS A 81 -2.80 -7.04 -8.40
C HIS A 81 -2.68 -7.52 -6.97
N CYS A 82 -2.25 -6.64 -6.06
CA CYS A 82 -2.26 -6.95 -4.64
C CYS A 82 -3.69 -6.82 -4.10
N PHE A 83 -3.91 -7.26 -2.86
CA PHE A 83 -5.24 -7.33 -2.26
C PHE A 83 -6.00 -6.01 -2.30
N CYS A 84 -5.34 -4.89 -2.05
CA CYS A 84 -5.99 -3.57 -2.07
C CYS A 84 -5.92 -2.85 -3.42
N ASN A 85 -5.39 -3.49 -4.46
CA ASN A 85 -5.27 -2.92 -5.80
C ASN A 85 -4.34 -1.70 -5.90
N LEU A 86 -3.45 -1.49 -4.95
CA LEU A 86 -2.47 -0.42 -5.04
C LEU A 86 -1.41 -0.74 -6.10
N PHE A 87 -0.90 -1.97 -6.04
CA PHE A 87 0.09 -2.47 -7.00
C PHE A 87 -0.55 -3.41 -8.00
N THR A 88 -0.17 -3.29 -9.28
CA THR A 88 -0.66 -4.14 -10.36
C THR A 88 0.51 -4.68 -11.19
N ARG A 89 0.22 -5.70 -11.98
CA ARG A 89 1.19 -6.29 -12.90
C ARG A 89 1.64 -5.32 -13.99
#